data_3964d381b46c4e9a3f016fc5abaec04b
#
_entry.id   3964d381b46c4e9a3f016fc5abaec04b
#
_cell.length_a   1.000
_cell.length_b   1.000
_cell.length_c   1.000
_cell.angle_alpha   90.00
_cell.angle_beta   90.00
_cell.angle_gamma   90.00
#
_symmetry.space_group_name_H-M   'P 1'
#
loop_
_entity.id
_entity.type
_entity.pdbx_description
1 polymer ?
#
loop_
_entity_poly.entity_id
_entity_poly.type
_entity_poly.pdbx_seq_one_letter_code
_entity_poly.pdbx_strand_id
1 'polypeptide(L)'
;MSLENIAIILAGTKHPGNIGSAARAMFNMGLKQLILAAPQCSINEESYRMAKGGKEILDSARTYRSLKSALRGFRLLVGTTGKSGGYRAPAHAPRSLIPRILNHAEQQKVGILFGPEDTGLVDDDLQLCQLLIRIPTQDKANSINLAQAVMIVCYEILMGSLKRKPVRVPRLASLVQIEAMYDQLEKALLDIGFLQPQNARHMMFNLRQLLGRAGLEPSDVGILRGIARQIAWYATLNRHKTS
;
A
#
# COMPACT_ATOMS: atom_id res chain seq x y z
N MET A 1 -2.62 16.44 6.54
CA MET A 1 -3.43 16.59 5.30
C MET A 1 -4.85 16.26 5.64
N SER A 2 -5.78 17.15 5.33
CA SER A 2 -7.21 16.90 5.56
C SER A 2 -7.80 16.16 4.35
N LEU A 3 -8.44 15.01 4.59
CA LEU A 3 -9.20 14.28 3.56
C LEU A 3 -10.60 14.88 3.37
N GLU A 4 -10.91 15.95 4.11
CA GLU A 4 -12.25 16.59 4.12
C GLU A 4 -12.64 17.22 2.78
N ASN A 5 -11.68 17.55 1.93
CA ASN A 5 -11.95 18.09 0.60
C ASN A 5 -12.13 17.01 -0.48
N ILE A 6 -12.07 15.73 -0.13
CA ILE A 6 -12.25 14.63 -1.08
C ILE A 6 -13.64 14.00 -0.87
N ALA A 7 -14.44 14.00 -1.94
CA ALA A 7 -15.73 13.34 -1.95
C ALA A 7 -15.72 12.11 -2.86
N ILE A 8 -16.33 11.04 -2.40
CA ILE A 8 -16.67 9.87 -3.21
C ILE A 8 -18.06 10.10 -3.78
N ILE A 9 -18.18 10.02 -5.10
CA ILE A 9 -19.41 10.27 -5.84
C ILE A 9 -19.83 8.98 -6.54
N LEU A 10 -20.98 8.43 -6.13
CA LEU A 10 -21.58 7.26 -6.75
C LEU A 10 -22.66 7.73 -7.73
N ALA A 11 -22.41 7.54 -9.03
CA ALA A 11 -23.34 7.95 -10.08
C ALA A 11 -24.21 6.75 -10.50
N GLY A 12 -25.52 6.93 -10.51
CA GLY A 12 -26.48 5.96 -11.02
C GLY A 12 -26.51 4.62 -10.28
N THR A 13 -26.05 4.57 -9.02
CA THR A 13 -25.99 3.35 -8.20
C THR A 13 -27.36 2.67 -8.11
N LYS A 14 -27.38 1.35 -8.30
CA LYS A 14 -28.59 0.52 -8.36
C LYS A 14 -28.88 -0.27 -7.10
N HIS A 15 -27.85 -0.58 -6.31
CA HIS A 15 -27.96 -1.50 -5.17
C HIS A 15 -27.67 -0.80 -3.84
N PRO A 16 -28.64 -0.78 -2.89
CA PRO A 16 -28.47 -0.18 -1.57
C PRO A 16 -27.30 -0.78 -0.79
N GLY A 17 -27.06 -2.09 -0.92
CA GLY A 17 -25.94 -2.78 -0.29
C GLY A 17 -24.57 -2.26 -0.73
N ASN A 18 -24.42 -1.82 -2.00
CA ASN A 18 -23.18 -1.20 -2.47
C ASN A 18 -22.95 0.19 -1.88
N ILE A 19 -24.03 0.97 -1.70
CA ILE A 19 -23.94 2.28 -1.01
C ILE A 19 -23.42 2.07 0.43
N GLY A 20 -24.02 1.12 1.16
CA GLY A 20 -23.59 0.81 2.53
C GLY A 20 -22.15 0.29 2.60
N SER A 21 -21.78 -0.61 1.69
CA SER A 21 -20.42 -1.16 1.63
C SER A 21 -19.38 -0.10 1.25
N ALA A 22 -19.74 0.84 0.36
CA ALA A 22 -18.89 1.98 0.04
C ALA A 22 -18.70 2.93 1.25
N ALA A 23 -19.80 3.23 1.98
CA ALA A 23 -19.72 4.03 3.20
C ALA A 23 -18.81 3.36 4.26
N ARG A 24 -18.88 2.03 4.41
CA ARG A 24 -17.96 1.28 5.27
C ARG A 24 -16.51 1.38 4.81
N ALA A 25 -16.26 1.26 3.51
CA ALA A 25 -14.92 1.43 2.94
C ALA A 25 -14.36 2.81 3.23
N MET A 26 -15.15 3.86 3.02
CA MET A 26 -14.79 5.24 3.31
C MET A 26 -14.48 5.45 4.80
N PHE A 27 -15.34 4.95 5.69
CA PHE A 27 -15.14 5.03 7.13
C PHE A 27 -13.79 4.43 7.57
N ASN A 28 -13.51 3.21 7.10
CA ASN A 28 -12.26 2.53 7.41
C ASN A 28 -11.02 3.29 6.93
N MET A 29 -11.15 4.07 5.87
CA MET A 29 -10.06 4.83 5.25
C MET A 29 -10.09 6.33 5.56
N GLY A 30 -10.97 6.77 6.47
CA GLY A 30 -11.01 8.14 6.99
C GLY A 30 -11.61 9.18 6.05
N LEU A 31 -12.32 8.76 4.98
CA LEU A 31 -13.07 9.66 4.11
C LEU A 31 -14.51 9.80 4.61
N LYS A 32 -15.07 11.02 4.52
CA LYS A 32 -16.37 11.32 5.11
C LYS A 32 -17.43 11.79 4.12
N GLN A 33 -17.04 12.35 2.97
CA GLN A 33 -17.98 12.95 2.04
C GLN A 33 -18.47 11.93 0.99
N LEU A 34 -19.71 11.46 1.17
CA LEU A 34 -20.41 10.61 0.21
C LEU A 34 -21.47 11.42 -0.53
N ILE A 35 -21.45 11.31 -1.86
CA ILE A 35 -22.45 11.93 -2.74
C ILE A 35 -23.07 10.85 -3.62
N LEU A 36 -24.39 10.87 -3.69
CA LEU A 36 -25.18 10.03 -4.60
C LEU A 36 -25.71 10.91 -5.73
N ALA A 37 -25.28 10.64 -6.95
CA ALA A 37 -25.69 11.39 -8.14
C ALA A 37 -26.65 10.56 -8.98
N ALA A 38 -27.89 11.00 -9.12
CA ALA A 38 -28.96 10.27 -9.83
C ALA A 38 -29.06 8.79 -9.44
N PRO A 39 -29.06 8.45 -8.14
CA PRO A 39 -29.13 7.05 -7.73
C PRO A 39 -30.44 6.42 -8.21
N GLN A 40 -30.41 5.13 -8.59
CA GLN A 40 -31.58 4.35 -8.96
C GLN A 40 -32.18 3.58 -7.78
N CYS A 41 -31.60 3.72 -6.60
CA CYS A 41 -32.09 3.19 -5.34
C CYS A 41 -31.95 4.23 -4.23
N SER A 42 -32.64 4.02 -3.13
CA SER A 42 -32.51 4.85 -1.91
C SER A 42 -31.62 4.20 -0.87
N ILE A 43 -31.08 5.02 0.03
CA ILE A 43 -30.48 4.52 1.28
C ILE A 43 -31.62 3.89 2.09
N ASN A 44 -31.44 2.66 2.52
CA ASN A 44 -32.44 1.88 3.26
C ASN A 44 -31.76 1.01 4.33
N GLU A 45 -32.53 0.13 4.97
CA GLU A 45 -32.05 -0.75 6.02
C GLU A 45 -30.88 -1.64 5.58
N GLU A 46 -30.89 -2.10 4.32
CA GLU A 46 -29.76 -2.87 3.76
C GLU A 46 -28.47 -2.04 3.72
N SER A 47 -28.57 -0.77 3.30
CA SER A 47 -27.41 0.15 3.30
C SER A 47 -26.84 0.29 4.69
N TYR A 48 -27.67 0.48 5.70
CA TYR A 48 -27.22 0.62 7.10
C TYR A 48 -26.61 -0.67 7.64
N ARG A 49 -27.19 -1.81 7.31
CA ARG A 49 -26.64 -3.12 7.68
C ARG A 49 -25.23 -3.34 7.11
N MET A 50 -25.02 -2.94 5.86
CA MET A 50 -23.73 -3.10 5.18
C MET A 50 -22.70 -2.05 5.60
N ALA A 51 -23.13 -0.86 6.02
CA ALA A 51 -22.24 0.23 6.41
C ALA A 51 -21.55 -0.02 7.75
N LYS A 52 -22.16 -0.76 8.68
CA LYS A 52 -21.64 -0.97 10.04
C LYS A 52 -21.13 0.34 10.69
N GLY A 53 -19.81 0.50 10.88
CA GLY A 53 -19.19 1.72 11.43
C GLY A 53 -19.36 2.97 10.57
N GLY A 54 -19.70 2.85 9.30
CA GLY A 54 -19.87 3.97 8.36
C GLY A 54 -21.28 4.58 8.34
N LYS A 55 -22.13 4.36 9.34
CA LYS A 55 -23.52 4.88 9.40
C LYS A 55 -23.55 6.40 9.28
N GLU A 56 -22.69 7.12 10.00
CA GLU A 56 -22.61 8.57 9.95
C GLU A 56 -22.33 9.13 8.53
N ILE A 57 -21.63 8.36 7.69
CA ILE A 57 -21.38 8.72 6.29
C ILE A 57 -22.69 8.63 5.50
N LEU A 58 -23.53 7.61 5.77
CA LEU A 58 -24.86 7.49 5.14
C LEU A 58 -25.79 8.62 5.58
N ASP A 59 -25.78 8.96 6.87
CA ASP A 59 -26.63 10.00 7.43
C ASP A 59 -26.28 11.39 6.88
N SER A 60 -25.00 11.62 6.59
CA SER A 60 -24.49 12.87 6.00
C SER A 60 -24.42 12.85 4.47
N ALA A 61 -24.78 11.74 3.82
CA ALA A 61 -24.71 11.60 2.38
C ALA A 61 -25.67 12.58 1.67
N ARG A 62 -25.14 13.23 0.62
CA ARG A 62 -25.92 14.18 -0.19
C ARG A 62 -26.41 13.50 -1.45
N THR A 63 -27.71 13.58 -1.71
CA THR A 63 -28.32 13.02 -2.92
C THR A 63 -28.72 14.13 -3.89
N TYR A 64 -28.36 13.93 -5.16
CA TYR A 64 -28.66 14.85 -6.25
C TYR A 64 -29.40 14.15 -7.37
N ARG A 65 -30.35 14.87 -8.00
CA ARG A 65 -31.16 14.34 -9.10
C ARG A 65 -30.41 14.12 -10.40
N SER A 66 -29.23 14.72 -10.57
CA SER A 66 -28.40 14.56 -11.76
C SER A 66 -26.91 14.62 -11.42
N LEU A 67 -26.07 13.96 -12.24
CA LEU A 67 -24.63 14.05 -12.10
C LEU A 67 -24.15 15.50 -12.18
N LYS A 68 -24.62 16.25 -13.18
CA LYS A 68 -24.24 17.66 -13.36
C LYS A 68 -24.52 18.53 -12.13
N SER A 69 -25.61 18.28 -11.40
CA SER A 69 -25.92 19.01 -10.16
C SER A 69 -25.01 18.59 -9.01
N ALA A 70 -24.63 17.31 -8.93
CA ALA A 70 -23.74 16.77 -7.92
C ALA A 70 -22.31 17.31 -8.04
N LEU A 71 -21.88 17.62 -9.27
CA LEU A 71 -20.52 18.05 -9.54
C LEU A 71 -20.26 19.55 -9.31
N ARG A 72 -21.29 20.31 -9.00
CA ARG A 72 -21.12 21.77 -8.76
C ARG A 72 -20.20 22.01 -7.56
N GLY A 73 -19.22 22.89 -7.77
CA GLY A 73 -18.27 23.32 -6.74
C GLY A 73 -17.03 22.43 -6.60
N PHE A 74 -16.92 21.35 -7.35
CA PHE A 74 -15.67 20.63 -7.49
C PHE A 74 -14.74 21.30 -8.50
N ARG A 75 -13.44 21.27 -8.21
CA ARG A 75 -12.41 21.85 -9.09
C ARG A 75 -11.63 20.78 -9.82
N LEU A 76 -11.49 19.61 -9.21
CA LEU A 76 -10.89 18.44 -9.84
C LEU A 76 -11.88 17.28 -9.78
N LEU A 77 -12.15 16.68 -10.91
CA LEU A 77 -12.96 15.47 -11.02
C LEU A 77 -12.09 14.33 -11.55
N VAL A 78 -12.16 13.22 -10.87
CA VAL A 78 -11.41 12.00 -11.19
C VAL A 78 -12.40 10.89 -11.47
N GLY A 79 -12.48 10.45 -12.71
CA GLY A 79 -13.36 9.34 -13.11
C GLY A 79 -12.69 7.99 -12.93
N THR A 80 -13.48 6.96 -12.59
CA THR A 80 -12.99 5.58 -12.59
C THR A 80 -13.47 4.83 -13.82
N THR A 81 -12.61 4.04 -14.45
CA THR A 81 -12.95 3.24 -15.63
C THR A 81 -12.33 1.85 -15.57
N GLY A 82 -13.07 0.83 -15.96
CA GLY A 82 -12.55 -0.52 -16.18
C GLY A 82 -12.02 -0.75 -17.60
N LYS A 83 -12.37 0.13 -18.55
CA LYS A 83 -12.04 -0.02 -19.97
C LYS A 83 -10.82 0.83 -20.34
N SER A 84 -9.99 0.36 -21.26
CA SER A 84 -8.89 1.11 -21.87
C SER A 84 -9.15 1.30 -23.35
N GLY A 85 -8.68 2.44 -23.90
CA GLY A 85 -8.77 2.75 -25.33
C GLY A 85 -9.99 3.59 -25.74
N GLY A 86 -10.10 3.89 -27.02
CA GLY A 86 -11.10 4.80 -27.58
C GLY A 86 -10.73 6.28 -27.41
N TYR A 87 -11.72 7.17 -27.44
CA TYR A 87 -11.55 8.62 -27.25
C TYR A 87 -11.32 9.05 -25.78
N ARG A 88 -10.89 8.13 -24.93
CA ARG A 88 -10.71 8.37 -23.49
C ARG A 88 -9.33 8.93 -23.20
N ALA A 89 -9.27 9.87 -22.27
CA ALA A 89 -8.00 10.31 -21.72
C ALA A 89 -7.20 9.11 -21.14
N PRO A 90 -5.86 9.18 -21.12
CA PRO A 90 -5.06 8.13 -20.50
C PRO A 90 -5.48 7.87 -19.05
N ALA A 91 -5.79 6.62 -18.74
CA ALA A 91 -6.14 6.22 -17.39
C ALA A 91 -4.89 5.69 -16.66
N HIS A 92 -4.76 6.07 -15.41
CA HIS A 92 -3.61 5.76 -14.58
C HIS A 92 -3.99 4.86 -13.41
N ALA A 93 -3.06 4.07 -12.92
CA ALA A 93 -3.27 3.32 -11.68
C ALA A 93 -3.51 4.28 -10.50
N PRO A 94 -4.38 3.91 -9.51
CA PRO A 94 -4.69 4.79 -8.39
C PRO A 94 -3.46 5.39 -7.74
N ARG A 95 -2.49 4.55 -7.36
CA ARG A 95 -1.25 4.94 -6.69
C ARG A 95 -0.48 6.07 -7.37
N SER A 96 -0.46 6.10 -8.69
CA SER A 96 0.27 7.12 -9.44
C SER A 96 -0.41 8.50 -9.43
N LEU A 97 -1.74 8.55 -9.29
CA LEU A 97 -2.50 9.80 -9.26
C LEU A 97 -2.73 10.37 -7.85
N ILE A 98 -2.66 9.53 -6.81
CA ILE A 98 -2.93 9.98 -5.44
C ILE A 98 -2.11 11.20 -5.02
N PRO A 99 -0.80 11.32 -5.29
CA PRO A 99 -0.05 12.52 -4.92
C PRO A 99 -0.65 13.79 -5.52
N ARG A 100 -1.09 13.74 -6.78
CA ARG A 100 -1.73 14.87 -7.46
C ARG A 100 -3.11 15.18 -6.88
N ILE A 101 -3.91 14.15 -6.58
CA ILE A 101 -5.23 14.28 -5.96
C ILE A 101 -5.10 14.96 -4.59
N LEU A 102 -4.18 14.50 -3.74
CA LEU A 102 -3.95 15.05 -2.41
C LEU A 102 -3.46 16.50 -2.44
N ASN A 103 -2.56 16.85 -3.37
CA ASN A 103 -2.10 18.23 -3.54
C ASN A 103 -3.26 19.18 -3.90
N HIS A 104 -4.17 18.76 -4.78
CA HIS A 104 -5.36 19.55 -5.08
C HIS A 104 -6.31 19.64 -3.87
N ALA A 105 -6.46 18.55 -3.14
CA ALA A 105 -7.34 18.48 -1.98
C ALA A 105 -6.90 19.38 -0.80
N GLU A 106 -5.67 19.85 -0.79
CA GLU A 106 -5.22 20.83 0.23
C GLU A 106 -5.99 22.16 0.15
N GLN A 107 -6.39 22.58 -1.04
CA GLN A 107 -7.00 23.90 -1.26
C GLN A 107 -8.36 23.85 -1.96
N GLN A 108 -8.72 22.71 -2.56
CA GLN A 108 -9.86 22.63 -3.48
C GLN A 108 -10.64 21.34 -3.24
N LYS A 109 -11.95 21.37 -3.58
CA LYS A 109 -12.78 20.17 -3.56
C LYS A 109 -12.45 19.27 -4.72
N VAL A 110 -12.19 18.00 -4.41
CA VAL A 110 -11.91 16.92 -5.37
C VAL A 110 -13.03 15.90 -5.32
N GLY A 111 -13.63 15.59 -6.46
CA GLY A 111 -14.63 14.53 -6.60
C GLY A 111 -14.03 13.30 -7.29
N ILE A 112 -14.24 12.13 -6.71
CA ILE A 112 -13.87 10.85 -7.34
C ILE A 112 -15.15 10.12 -7.71
N LEU A 113 -15.36 9.94 -9.01
CA LEU A 113 -16.59 9.42 -9.59
C LEU A 113 -16.48 7.92 -9.84
N PHE A 114 -17.50 7.22 -9.40
CA PHE A 114 -17.75 5.80 -9.70
C PHE A 114 -19.10 5.68 -10.40
N GLY A 115 -19.16 4.93 -11.48
CA GLY A 115 -20.38 4.70 -12.25
C GLY A 115 -21.23 3.55 -11.70
N PRO A 116 -22.37 3.29 -12.37
CA PRO A 116 -23.24 2.16 -12.05
C PRO A 116 -22.51 0.81 -12.14
N GLU A 117 -23.00 -0.16 -11.41
CA GLU A 117 -22.37 -1.47 -11.23
C GLU A 117 -22.21 -2.26 -12.53
N ASP A 118 -23.15 -2.11 -13.44
CA ASP A 118 -23.21 -2.86 -14.71
C ASP A 118 -22.48 -2.18 -15.87
N THR A 119 -22.55 -0.86 -15.96
CA THR A 119 -22.02 -0.12 -17.13
C THR A 119 -20.73 0.64 -16.82
N GLY A 120 -20.48 0.99 -15.55
CA GLY A 120 -19.48 1.98 -15.17
C GLY A 120 -19.88 3.38 -15.65
N LEU A 121 -18.95 4.32 -15.58
CA LEU A 121 -19.15 5.64 -16.15
C LEU A 121 -19.20 5.57 -17.69
N VAL A 122 -20.18 6.23 -18.28
CA VAL A 122 -20.29 6.39 -19.73
C VAL A 122 -19.33 7.48 -20.24
N ASP A 123 -19.10 7.53 -21.54
CA ASP A 123 -18.12 8.46 -22.12
C ASP A 123 -18.46 9.92 -21.83
N ASP A 124 -19.73 10.29 -21.83
CA ASP A 124 -20.21 11.64 -21.48
C ASP A 124 -19.86 12.01 -20.02
N ASP A 125 -19.92 11.06 -19.09
CA ASP A 125 -19.54 11.30 -17.70
C ASP A 125 -18.02 11.41 -17.57
N LEU A 126 -17.25 10.59 -18.32
CA LEU A 126 -15.80 10.61 -18.32
C LEU A 126 -15.22 11.89 -18.90
N GLN A 127 -15.89 12.51 -19.86
CA GLN A 127 -15.51 13.82 -20.43
C GLN A 127 -15.54 14.96 -19.39
N LEU A 128 -16.32 14.82 -18.34
CA LEU A 128 -16.36 15.79 -17.23
C LEU A 128 -15.14 15.67 -16.30
N CYS A 129 -14.38 14.58 -16.42
CA CYS A 129 -13.26 14.26 -15.53
C CYS A 129 -11.93 14.70 -16.15
N GLN A 130 -11.12 15.42 -15.38
CA GLN A 130 -9.78 15.84 -15.80
C GLN A 130 -8.75 14.72 -15.65
N LEU A 131 -9.00 13.73 -14.79
CA LEU A 131 -8.14 12.58 -14.57
C LEU A 131 -8.97 11.31 -14.60
N LEU A 132 -8.35 10.22 -15.07
CA LEU A 132 -8.97 8.91 -15.06
C LEU A 132 -8.13 7.91 -14.27
N ILE A 133 -8.78 7.20 -13.37
CA ILE A 133 -8.23 6.08 -12.63
C ILE A 133 -8.71 4.77 -13.27
N ARG A 134 -7.76 3.88 -13.53
CA ARG A 134 -8.04 2.48 -13.83
C ARG A 134 -7.37 1.61 -12.78
N ILE A 135 -8.17 0.82 -12.06
CA ILE A 135 -7.65 -0.19 -11.14
C ILE A 135 -7.15 -1.36 -11.98
N PRO A 136 -5.86 -1.72 -11.91
CA PRO A 136 -5.34 -2.87 -12.65
C PRO A 136 -6.01 -4.17 -12.15
N THR A 137 -6.44 -4.99 -13.10
CA THR A 137 -6.99 -6.32 -12.87
C THR A 137 -6.31 -7.33 -13.79
N GLN A 138 -6.51 -8.62 -13.56
CA GLN A 138 -6.09 -9.63 -14.52
C GLN A 138 -6.87 -9.46 -15.84
N ASP A 139 -6.25 -9.81 -16.96
CA ASP A 139 -6.82 -9.59 -18.31
C ASP A 139 -8.21 -10.21 -18.53
N LYS A 140 -8.52 -11.29 -17.82
CA LYS A 140 -9.83 -11.96 -17.88
C LYS A 140 -10.89 -11.32 -16.98
N ALA A 141 -10.52 -10.44 -16.04
CA ALA A 141 -11.41 -9.80 -15.09
C ALA A 141 -11.75 -8.40 -15.58
N ASN A 142 -12.91 -8.24 -16.23
CA ASN A 142 -13.30 -6.98 -16.87
C ASN A 142 -13.97 -5.96 -15.93
N SER A 143 -14.35 -6.36 -14.70
CA SER A 143 -15.02 -5.46 -13.76
C SER A 143 -14.72 -5.82 -12.32
N ILE A 144 -14.73 -4.81 -11.46
CA ILE A 144 -14.63 -4.92 -10.00
C ILE A 144 -15.98 -4.44 -9.43
N ASN A 145 -16.48 -5.10 -8.38
CA ASN A 145 -17.65 -4.60 -7.65
C ASN A 145 -17.44 -3.15 -7.22
N LEU A 146 -18.49 -2.33 -7.27
CA LEU A 146 -18.44 -0.90 -6.96
C LEU A 146 -17.81 -0.60 -5.60
N ALA A 147 -18.25 -1.28 -4.54
CA ALA A 147 -17.72 -1.04 -3.20
C ALA A 147 -16.26 -1.49 -3.05
N GLN A 148 -15.84 -2.54 -3.77
CA GLN A 148 -14.44 -2.97 -3.82
C GLN A 148 -13.58 -1.92 -4.53
N ALA A 149 -14.04 -1.36 -5.64
CA ALA A 149 -13.35 -0.28 -6.33
C ALA A 149 -13.20 0.97 -5.43
N VAL A 150 -14.26 1.34 -4.71
CA VAL A 150 -14.22 2.42 -3.70
C VAL A 150 -13.18 2.11 -2.63
N MET A 151 -13.15 0.89 -2.09
CA MET A 151 -12.18 0.49 -1.07
C MET A 151 -10.73 0.67 -1.56
N ILE A 152 -10.42 0.18 -2.75
CA ILE A 152 -9.06 0.27 -3.32
C ILE A 152 -8.62 1.73 -3.45
N VAL A 153 -9.48 2.59 -3.99
CA VAL A 153 -9.16 4.00 -4.17
C VAL A 153 -9.02 4.72 -2.83
N CYS A 154 -9.94 4.48 -1.89
CA CYS A 154 -9.88 5.05 -0.55
C CYS A 154 -8.63 4.59 0.21
N TYR A 155 -8.23 3.33 0.08
CA TYR A 155 -7.00 2.80 0.67
C TYR A 155 -5.76 3.51 0.12
N GLU A 156 -5.65 3.68 -1.19
CA GLU A 156 -4.51 4.39 -1.78
C GLU A 156 -4.48 5.87 -1.35
N ILE A 157 -5.64 6.52 -1.19
CA ILE A 157 -5.74 7.88 -0.65
C ILE A 157 -5.21 7.93 0.78
N LEU A 158 -5.66 7.01 1.65
CA LEU A 158 -5.17 6.92 3.02
C LEU A 158 -3.66 6.71 3.05
N MET A 159 -3.15 5.73 2.29
CA MET A 159 -1.71 5.43 2.24
C MET A 159 -0.89 6.62 1.75
N GLY A 160 -1.39 7.36 0.76
CA GLY A 160 -0.74 8.58 0.29
C GLY A 160 -0.78 9.73 1.30
N SER A 161 -1.84 9.79 2.13
CA SER A 161 -2.01 10.83 3.17
C SER A 161 -1.20 10.56 4.43
N LEU A 162 -0.91 9.31 4.73
CA LEU A 162 -0.07 8.96 5.86
C LEU A 162 1.33 9.55 5.61
N LYS A 163 1.76 10.48 6.48
CA LYS A 163 3.17 10.89 6.51
C LYS A 163 3.96 9.61 6.67
N ARG A 164 4.77 9.25 5.68
CA ARG A 164 5.75 8.16 5.83
C ARG A 164 6.57 8.52 7.05
N LYS A 165 6.37 7.81 8.17
CA LYS A 165 7.38 7.80 9.22
C LYS A 165 8.67 7.40 8.50
N PRO A 166 9.79 8.12 8.66
CA PRO A 166 11.04 7.72 8.04
C PRO A 166 11.26 6.26 8.45
N VAL A 167 11.26 5.37 7.48
CA VAL A 167 11.65 3.98 7.72
C VAL A 167 13.08 4.10 8.22
N ARG A 168 13.33 3.64 9.46
CA ARG A 168 14.70 3.59 10.00
C ARG A 168 15.50 2.73 9.03
N VAL A 169 16.35 3.39 8.25
CA VAL A 169 17.32 2.67 7.41
C VAL A 169 18.36 2.14 8.37
N PRO A 170 18.51 0.82 8.51
CA PRO A 170 19.52 0.24 9.37
C PRO A 170 20.90 0.78 8.97
N ARG A 171 21.69 1.25 9.92
CA ARG A 171 23.06 1.64 9.66
C ARG A 171 23.90 0.36 9.55
N LEU A 172 24.13 -0.08 8.33
CA LEU A 172 24.92 -1.28 8.07
C LEU A 172 26.37 -1.10 8.60
N ALA A 173 26.94 -2.20 9.05
CA ALA A 173 28.35 -2.26 9.42
C ALA A 173 29.24 -1.95 8.20
N SER A 174 30.37 -1.29 8.44
CA SER A 174 31.32 -1.01 7.37
C SER A 174 31.96 -2.29 6.83
N LEU A 175 32.39 -2.25 5.56
CA LEU A 175 33.05 -3.39 4.94
C LEU A 175 34.24 -3.88 5.76
N VAL A 176 35.02 -2.94 6.33
CA VAL A 176 36.17 -3.26 7.20
C VAL A 176 35.72 -4.06 8.44
N GLN A 177 34.63 -3.66 9.08
CA GLN A 177 34.09 -4.40 10.25
C GLN A 177 33.62 -5.80 9.87
N ILE A 178 32.94 -5.92 8.73
CA ILE A 178 32.42 -7.19 8.21
C ILE A 178 33.56 -8.14 7.86
N GLU A 179 34.58 -7.67 7.13
CA GLU A 179 35.72 -8.50 6.78
C GLU A 179 36.49 -8.98 8.02
N ALA A 180 36.78 -8.07 8.95
CA ALA A 180 37.45 -8.45 10.21
C ALA A 180 36.62 -9.45 11.05
N MET A 181 35.32 -9.43 10.94
CA MET A 181 34.44 -10.43 11.58
C MET A 181 34.57 -11.79 10.89
N TYR A 182 34.54 -11.84 9.55
CA TYR A 182 34.68 -13.09 8.82
C TYR A 182 36.06 -13.73 9.00
N ASP A 183 37.14 -12.94 9.01
CA ASP A 183 38.47 -13.45 9.25
C ASP A 183 38.58 -14.08 10.65
N GLN A 184 37.99 -13.42 11.66
CA GLN A 184 37.97 -13.93 13.02
C GLN A 184 37.11 -15.21 13.13
N LEU A 185 35.99 -15.25 12.43
CA LEU A 185 35.07 -16.41 12.43
C LEU A 185 35.73 -17.61 11.71
N GLU A 186 36.34 -17.39 10.56
CA GLU A 186 37.06 -18.45 9.81
C GLU A 186 38.14 -19.10 10.67
N LYS A 187 38.97 -18.28 11.30
CA LYS A 187 40.02 -18.77 12.20
C LYS A 187 39.45 -19.61 13.35
N ALA A 188 38.43 -19.12 14.00
CA ALA A 188 37.79 -19.82 15.12
C ALA A 188 37.18 -21.16 14.68
N LEU A 189 36.55 -21.21 13.51
CA LEU A 189 35.93 -22.42 12.97
C LEU A 189 36.95 -23.44 12.47
N LEU A 190 38.12 -23.00 11.98
CA LEU A 190 39.26 -23.89 11.71
C LEU A 190 39.83 -24.46 13.00
N ASP A 191 39.99 -23.65 14.06
CA ASP A 191 40.56 -24.07 15.33
C ASP A 191 39.77 -25.19 16.01
N ILE A 192 38.46 -25.26 15.81
CA ILE A 192 37.57 -26.32 16.35
C ILE A 192 37.34 -27.47 15.36
N GLY A 193 37.92 -27.42 14.14
CA GLY A 193 37.74 -28.45 13.12
C GLY A 193 36.38 -28.44 12.38
N PHE A 194 35.56 -27.42 12.59
CA PHE A 194 34.32 -27.25 11.79
C PHE A 194 34.63 -26.96 10.32
N LEU A 195 35.63 -26.13 10.08
CA LEU A 195 36.21 -25.93 8.77
C LEU A 195 37.48 -26.77 8.62
N GLN A 196 37.69 -27.30 7.44
CA GLN A 196 38.93 -27.93 7.06
C GLN A 196 39.59 -27.13 5.94
N PRO A 197 40.93 -27.08 5.84
CA PRO A 197 41.63 -26.28 4.82
C PRO A 197 41.12 -26.49 3.40
N GLN A 198 40.69 -27.73 3.09
CA GLN A 198 40.23 -28.10 1.76
C GLN A 198 38.85 -27.49 1.40
N ASN A 199 37.97 -27.24 2.40
CA ASN A 199 36.61 -26.74 2.18
C ASN A 199 36.37 -25.36 2.76
N ALA A 200 37.30 -24.76 3.48
CA ALA A 200 37.12 -23.50 4.19
C ALA A 200 36.61 -22.40 3.27
N ARG A 201 37.23 -22.24 2.09
CA ARG A 201 36.84 -21.19 1.14
C ARG A 201 35.38 -21.30 0.71
N HIS A 202 34.92 -22.52 0.40
CA HIS A 202 33.55 -22.75 -0.02
C HIS A 202 32.54 -22.54 1.11
N MET A 203 32.83 -23.05 2.31
CA MET A 203 31.97 -22.89 3.48
C MET A 203 31.89 -21.44 3.92
N MET A 204 33.02 -20.71 3.92
CA MET A 204 33.02 -19.27 4.23
C MET A 204 32.22 -18.47 3.20
N PHE A 205 32.29 -18.84 1.92
CA PHE A 205 31.41 -18.21 0.91
C PHE A 205 29.93 -18.40 1.26
N ASN A 206 29.51 -19.60 1.65
CA ASN A 206 28.12 -19.88 2.04
C ASN A 206 27.72 -19.12 3.29
N LEU A 207 28.60 -19.02 4.31
CA LEU A 207 28.37 -18.22 5.51
C LEU A 207 28.22 -16.73 5.18
N ARG A 208 29.05 -16.21 4.27
CA ARG A 208 28.94 -14.82 3.79
C ARG A 208 27.58 -14.58 3.10
N GLN A 209 27.14 -15.53 2.28
CA GLN A 209 25.83 -15.44 1.62
C GLN A 209 24.67 -15.53 2.65
N LEU A 210 24.77 -16.37 3.66
CA LEU A 210 23.77 -16.52 4.69
C LEU A 210 23.63 -15.24 5.54
N LEU A 211 24.72 -14.77 6.09
CA LEU A 211 24.74 -13.60 6.98
C LEU A 211 24.55 -12.29 6.20
N GLY A 212 25.02 -12.20 4.97
CA GLY A 212 24.85 -11.02 4.12
C GLY A 212 23.39 -10.67 3.82
N ARG A 213 22.49 -11.67 3.79
CA ARG A 213 21.04 -11.42 3.61
C ARG A 213 20.40 -10.67 4.77
N ALA A 214 20.99 -10.75 5.98
CA ALA A 214 20.45 -10.10 7.16
C ALA A 214 20.73 -8.58 7.20
N GLY A 215 21.69 -8.08 6.39
CA GLY A 215 22.06 -6.66 6.44
C GLY A 215 22.64 -6.27 7.79
N LEU A 216 23.80 -6.82 8.13
CA LEU A 216 24.42 -6.72 9.46
C LEU A 216 24.67 -5.27 9.90
N GLU A 217 24.19 -4.92 11.09
CA GLU A 217 24.52 -3.68 11.80
C GLU A 217 25.81 -3.85 12.62
N PRO A 218 26.46 -2.77 13.11
CA PRO A 218 27.65 -2.87 13.97
C PRO A 218 27.44 -3.72 15.25
N SER A 219 26.22 -3.71 15.80
CA SER A 219 25.80 -4.55 16.93
C SER A 219 25.89 -6.04 16.60
N ASP A 220 25.42 -6.42 15.41
CA ASP A 220 25.37 -7.82 14.97
C ASP A 220 26.78 -8.35 14.73
N VAL A 221 27.62 -7.51 14.10
CA VAL A 221 29.06 -7.78 13.95
C VAL A 221 29.72 -7.98 15.31
N GLY A 222 29.37 -7.14 16.30
CA GLY A 222 29.85 -7.27 17.68
C GLY A 222 29.50 -8.62 18.31
N ILE A 223 28.26 -9.07 18.14
CA ILE A 223 27.78 -10.38 18.64
C ILE A 223 28.55 -11.52 17.97
N LEU A 224 28.64 -11.52 16.63
CA LEU A 224 29.33 -12.58 15.89
C LEU A 224 30.82 -12.66 16.23
N ARG A 225 31.48 -11.53 16.42
CA ARG A 225 32.88 -11.47 16.89
C ARG A 225 33.02 -11.98 18.34
N GLY A 226 32.00 -11.74 19.20
CA GLY A 226 31.94 -12.31 20.54
C GLY A 226 31.87 -13.83 20.51
N ILE A 227 31.02 -14.39 19.65
CA ILE A 227 30.91 -15.83 19.45
C ILE A 227 32.23 -16.42 18.97
N ALA A 228 32.85 -15.83 17.95
CA ALA A 228 34.12 -16.30 17.40
C ALA A 228 35.24 -16.30 18.47
N ARG A 229 35.30 -15.26 19.32
CA ARG A 229 36.26 -15.22 20.44
C ARG A 229 36.03 -16.36 21.46
N GLN A 230 34.79 -16.65 21.80
CA GLN A 230 34.46 -17.74 22.71
C GLN A 230 34.83 -19.11 22.14
N ILE A 231 34.57 -19.31 20.84
CA ILE A 231 34.98 -20.54 20.13
C ILE A 231 36.50 -20.70 20.19
N ALA A 232 37.25 -19.68 19.83
CA ALA A 232 38.71 -19.69 19.83
C ALA A 232 39.28 -19.95 21.25
N TRP A 233 38.69 -19.31 22.28
CA TRP A 233 39.09 -19.55 23.67
C TRP A 233 38.84 -20.99 24.08
N TYR A 234 37.69 -21.56 23.76
CA TYR A 234 37.37 -22.95 24.06
C TYR A 234 38.32 -23.93 23.35
N ALA A 235 38.70 -23.64 22.12
CA ALA A 235 39.65 -24.44 21.35
C ALA A 235 41.03 -24.49 22.03
N THR A 236 41.51 -23.38 22.63
CA THR A 236 42.77 -23.33 23.34
C THR A 236 42.77 -24.18 24.63
N LEU A 237 41.67 -24.17 25.35
CA LEU A 237 41.53 -25.01 26.59
C LEU A 237 41.62 -26.50 26.27
N ASN A 238 41.07 -26.95 25.17
CA ASN A 238 41.08 -28.37 24.82
C ASN A 238 42.43 -28.84 24.26
N ARG A 239 43.22 -27.98 23.64
CA ARG A 239 44.59 -28.31 23.21
C ARG A 239 45.52 -28.58 24.39
N HIS A 240 45.33 -27.91 25.54
CA HIS A 240 46.12 -28.16 26.77
C HIS A 240 45.71 -29.40 27.55
N LYS A 241 44.56 -30.02 27.25
CA LYS A 241 44.10 -31.26 27.88
C LYS A 241 44.54 -32.53 27.14
N THR A 242 44.99 -32.42 25.92
CA THR A 242 45.41 -33.54 25.04
C THR A 242 46.93 -33.59 24.86
N SER A 243 47.68 -32.72 25.49
CA SER A 243 49.16 -32.74 25.61
C SER A 243 49.54 -33.23 27.01
#